data_5e37ef1b11a5aadd5698fcdeb93c7fb5
#
_entry.id   5e37ef1b11a5aadd5698fcdeb93c7fb5
#
_cell.length_a   1.000
_cell.length_b   1.000
_cell.length_c   1.000
_cell.angle_alpha   90.00
_cell.angle_beta   90.00
_cell.angle_gamma   90.00
#
_symmetry.space_group_name_H-M   'P 1'
#
loop_
_entity.id
_entity.type
_entity.pdbx_description
1 polymer ?
#
loop_
_entity_poly.entity_id
_entity_poly.type
_entity_poly.pdbx_seq_one_letter_code
_entity_poly.pdbx_strand_id
1 'polypeptide(L)'
;MALSFSIYTIFSLVLSVIAWKIFYNRHLHPLSCYPGPFIWTVSRVPYAAYYAQGKLHRRVQLLHDQYGDVVRVAPDELSYRNQQAWKDIHGHSRNFPKDMRFYHISKNKAPSVLVAPDGVHRRQKRAILRAFSEPAQKSHECLLHPFVDTLIHKLQQKVEDNNSVVDITEWYNYVMFDFMALELFGESLGCLEDGVYHPWVDMLFGSIKAWAFLSQSKYFPTISWMIKIAGLLFYSDLLQHRTTKFDSIAARVPGDVESDLDQPTFTTYIKARNDPQSILSREEILSNHSFMMMAGSETTATLLSGCTFYILKHPEVHKELSCLIRNRFSSPLEITFSSLADISYLRAVLQEALRMYPPLPLGMPRVVPSGGAIVSGQFVPEKTSVAIASWATYQSSSNFKDPQSFLPERWLDMGPGDNDIKDAMQPFSVGPRACPGKMLAFAEASLILARLIWAFDLELSPQCSNWADQRAYIIWDKGPLLIKLKAPS
;
A
#
# COMPACT_ATOMS: atom_id res chain seq x y z
N MET A 1 -48.78 22.73 -21.25
CA MET A 1 -48.41 23.88 -20.39
C MET A 1 -48.04 23.42 -18.96
N ALA A 2 -48.86 22.67 -18.23
CA ALA A 2 -48.57 22.26 -16.83
C ALA A 2 -47.28 21.46 -16.72
N LEU A 3 -46.99 20.51 -17.63
CA LEU A 3 -45.80 19.68 -17.60
C LEU A 3 -44.50 20.48 -17.83
N SER A 4 -44.53 21.46 -18.77
CA SER A 4 -43.41 22.35 -19.04
C SER A 4 -43.12 23.30 -17.86
N PHE A 5 -44.17 23.81 -17.22
CA PHE A 5 -44.03 24.64 -16.02
C PHE A 5 -43.41 23.89 -14.87
N SER A 6 -43.85 22.62 -14.63
CA SER A 6 -43.25 21.77 -13.59
C SER A 6 -41.78 21.46 -13.85
N ILE A 7 -41.37 21.23 -15.11
CA ILE A 7 -39.96 20.97 -15.48
C ILE A 7 -39.08 22.20 -15.21
N TYR A 8 -39.56 23.42 -15.60
CA TYR A 8 -38.82 24.67 -15.32
C TYR A 8 -38.69 24.94 -13.82
N THR A 9 -39.73 24.69 -13.06
CA THR A 9 -39.70 24.84 -11.60
C THR A 9 -38.71 23.89 -10.95
N ILE A 10 -38.71 22.62 -11.33
CA ILE A 10 -37.75 21.62 -10.83
C ILE A 10 -36.31 22.02 -11.22
N PHE A 11 -36.08 22.44 -12.46
CA PHE A 11 -34.78 22.85 -12.94
C PHE A 11 -34.25 24.09 -12.20
N SER A 12 -35.10 25.08 -11.97
CA SER A 12 -34.77 26.28 -11.20
C SER A 12 -34.43 25.95 -9.74
N LEU A 13 -35.20 25.05 -9.13
CA LEU A 13 -34.93 24.59 -7.76
C LEU A 13 -33.56 23.87 -7.66
N VAL A 14 -33.25 22.98 -8.61
CA VAL A 14 -31.96 22.28 -8.68
C VAL A 14 -30.82 23.28 -8.83
N LEU A 15 -30.93 24.24 -9.73
CA LEU A 15 -29.93 25.29 -9.91
C LEU A 15 -29.73 26.13 -8.63
N SER A 16 -30.82 26.49 -7.95
CA SER A 16 -30.76 27.26 -6.70
C SER A 16 -30.05 26.46 -5.60
N VAL A 17 -30.33 25.16 -5.47
CA VAL A 17 -29.63 24.28 -4.52
C VAL A 17 -28.15 24.16 -4.84
N ILE A 18 -27.78 24.02 -6.11
CA ILE A 18 -26.38 23.97 -6.55
C ILE A 18 -25.68 25.30 -6.23
N ALA A 19 -26.28 26.43 -6.59
CA ALA A 19 -25.72 27.76 -6.34
C ALA A 19 -25.54 28.01 -4.83
N TRP A 20 -26.54 27.64 -4.01
CA TRP A 20 -26.45 27.72 -2.55
C TRP A 20 -25.31 26.84 -2.01
N LYS A 21 -25.16 25.61 -2.48
CA LYS A 21 -24.10 24.69 -2.06
C LYS A 21 -22.71 25.24 -2.43
N ILE A 22 -22.55 25.82 -3.62
CA ILE A 22 -21.32 26.50 -4.05
C ILE A 22 -21.00 27.66 -3.11
N PHE A 23 -21.98 28.55 -2.88
CA PHE A 23 -21.82 29.69 -2.00
C PHE A 23 -21.48 29.29 -0.58
N TYR A 24 -22.19 28.32 0.00
CA TYR A 24 -21.92 27.78 1.33
C TYR A 24 -20.51 27.22 1.44
N ASN A 25 -20.13 26.31 0.53
CA ASN A 25 -18.80 25.66 0.55
C ASN A 25 -17.66 26.66 0.40
N ARG A 26 -17.90 27.77 -0.32
CA ARG A 26 -16.87 28.78 -0.56
C ARG A 26 -16.75 29.78 0.59
N HIS A 27 -17.86 30.19 1.19
CA HIS A 27 -17.87 31.34 2.11
C HIS A 27 -18.26 31.00 3.55
N LEU A 28 -19.14 30.04 3.75
CA LEU A 28 -19.72 29.74 5.07
C LEU A 28 -19.21 28.42 5.68
N HIS A 29 -18.59 27.56 4.86
CA HIS A 29 -18.08 26.29 5.35
C HIS A 29 -16.92 26.51 6.33
N PRO A 30 -16.83 25.73 7.46
CA PRO A 30 -15.75 25.87 8.45
C PRO A 30 -14.33 25.75 7.85
N LEU A 31 -14.18 25.11 6.68
CA LEU A 31 -12.91 25.01 5.96
C LEU A 31 -12.72 26.12 4.90
N SER A 32 -13.52 27.17 4.88
CA SER A 32 -13.41 28.25 3.86
C SER A 32 -12.08 29.01 3.92
N CYS A 33 -11.44 29.05 5.09
CA CYS A 33 -10.14 29.67 5.30
C CYS A 33 -8.94 28.85 4.73
N TYR A 34 -9.14 27.56 4.44
CA TYR A 34 -8.06 26.72 3.93
C TYR A 34 -7.88 26.91 2.42
N PRO A 35 -6.62 27.03 1.94
CA PRO A 35 -6.33 27.22 0.53
C PRO A 35 -6.67 25.98 -0.31
N GLY A 36 -7.09 26.23 -1.55
CA GLY A 36 -7.37 25.16 -2.52
C GLY A 36 -8.05 25.68 -3.77
N PRO A 37 -8.07 24.90 -4.87
CA PRO A 37 -8.70 25.33 -6.12
C PRO A 37 -10.20 25.49 -5.95
N PHE A 38 -10.78 26.53 -6.54
CA PHE A 38 -12.21 26.86 -6.41
C PHE A 38 -13.13 25.65 -6.63
N ILE A 39 -12.95 24.93 -7.77
CA ILE A 39 -13.83 23.80 -8.12
C ILE A 39 -13.71 22.65 -7.12
N TRP A 40 -12.52 22.41 -6.56
CA TRP A 40 -12.27 21.37 -5.56
C TRP A 40 -12.88 21.72 -4.20
N THR A 41 -12.79 23.00 -3.82
CA THR A 41 -13.35 23.44 -2.52
C THR A 41 -14.89 23.42 -2.51
N VAL A 42 -15.55 23.55 -3.66
CA VAL A 42 -17.01 23.54 -3.78
C VAL A 42 -17.59 22.18 -4.15
N SER A 43 -16.82 21.29 -4.78
CA SER A 43 -17.29 19.99 -5.24
C SER A 43 -16.20 18.93 -5.14
N ARG A 44 -16.56 17.70 -4.74
CA ARG A 44 -15.67 16.52 -4.75
C ARG A 44 -15.50 15.91 -6.15
N VAL A 45 -16.25 16.35 -7.15
CA VAL A 45 -16.22 15.78 -8.50
C VAL A 45 -14.81 15.77 -9.10
N PRO A 46 -14.01 16.87 -9.04
CA PRO A 46 -12.65 16.84 -9.57
C PRO A 46 -11.76 15.80 -8.86
N TYR A 47 -11.83 15.70 -7.54
CA TYR A 47 -11.12 14.68 -6.77
C TYR A 47 -11.45 13.26 -7.26
N ALA A 48 -12.75 12.94 -7.34
CA ALA A 48 -13.22 11.64 -7.79
C ALA A 48 -12.82 11.35 -9.25
N ALA A 49 -12.83 12.36 -10.12
CA ALA A 49 -12.42 12.21 -11.53
C ALA A 49 -10.93 11.89 -11.67
N TYR A 50 -10.05 12.59 -10.95
CA TYR A 50 -8.61 12.29 -10.95
C TYR A 50 -8.31 10.96 -10.28
N TYR A 51 -9.06 10.59 -9.24
CA TYR A 51 -8.95 9.29 -8.59
C TYR A 51 -9.34 8.16 -9.56
N ALA A 52 -10.47 8.29 -10.25
CA ALA A 52 -10.92 7.33 -11.25
C ALA A 52 -9.95 7.15 -12.43
N GLN A 53 -9.21 8.20 -12.78
CA GLN A 53 -8.15 8.15 -13.79
C GLN A 53 -6.83 7.57 -13.27
N GLY A 54 -6.69 7.31 -11.96
CA GLY A 54 -5.43 6.89 -11.33
C GLY A 54 -4.35 7.98 -11.28
N LYS A 55 -4.72 9.25 -11.41
CA LYS A 55 -3.80 10.40 -11.48
C LYS A 55 -3.86 11.32 -10.26
N LEU A 56 -4.61 10.94 -9.23
CA LEU A 56 -4.85 11.81 -8.08
C LEU A 56 -3.55 12.16 -7.34
N HIS A 57 -2.63 11.22 -7.15
CA HIS A 57 -1.36 11.43 -6.44
C HIS A 57 -0.55 12.59 -7.04
N ARG A 58 -0.41 12.63 -8.38
CA ARG A 58 0.29 13.71 -9.09
C ARG A 58 -0.48 15.01 -9.02
N ARG A 59 -1.81 14.96 -9.18
CA ARG A 59 -2.62 16.17 -9.11
C ARG A 59 -2.55 16.80 -7.73
N VAL A 60 -2.61 16.01 -6.66
CA VAL A 60 -2.49 16.51 -5.29
C VAL A 60 -1.09 17.08 -5.02
N GLN A 61 -0.02 16.48 -5.56
CA GLN A 61 1.32 17.08 -5.53
C GLN A 61 1.33 18.49 -6.12
N LEU A 62 0.84 18.65 -7.35
CA LEU A 62 0.75 19.96 -8.01
C LEU A 62 -0.08 20.99 -7.21
N LEU A 63 -1.13 20.53 -6.53
CA LEU A 63 -1.90 21.39 -5.65
C LEU A 63 -1.09 21.83 -4.42
N HIS A 64 -0.33 20.94 -3.82
CA HIS A 64 0.56 21.30 -2.73
C HIS A 64 1.69 22.25 -3.17
N ASP A 65 2.21 22.08 -4.37
CA ASP A 65 3.23 22.98 -4.92
C ASP A 65 2.69 24.39 -5.14
N GLN A 66 1.40 24.50 -5.48
CA GLN A 66 0.72 25.78 -5.70
C GLN A 66 0.20 26.42 -4.40
N TYR A 67 -0.35 25.64 -3.48
CA TYR A 67 -1.11 26.13 -2.32
C TYR A 67 -0.41 25.94 -0.98
N GLY A 68 0.71 25.22 -0.93
CA GLY A 68 1.50 24.97 0.28
C GLY A 68 1.19 23.65 0.97
N ASP A 69 1.59 23.54 2.24
CA ASP A 69 1.62 22.27 2.99
C ASP A 69 0.25 21.74 3.40
N VAL A 70 -0.77 22.59 3.38
CA VAL A 70 -2.15 22.20 3.70
C VAL A 70 -3.06 22.68 2.58
N VAL A 71 -3.78 21.74 1.96
CA VAL A 71 -4.64 22.04 0.81
C VAL A 71 -6.03 21.43 1.01
N ARG A 72 -7.08 22.23 0.79
CA ARG A 72 -8.45 21.75 0.73
C ARG A 72 -8.71 21.09 -0.61
N VAL A 73 -8.67 19.75 -0.63
CA VAL A 73 -8.78 18.92 -1.85
C VAL A 73 -10.20 18.44 -2.14
N ALA A 74 -11.13 18.67 -1.22
CA ALA A 74 -12.57 18.47 -1.41
C ALA A 74 -13.33 19.36 -0.41
N PRO A 75 -14.66 19.51 -0.52
CA PRO A 75 -15.41 20.37 0.40
C PRO A 75 -15.17 20.06 1.87
N ASP A 76 -15.01 18.81 2.24
CA ASP A 76 -14.88 18.29 3.60
C ASP A 76 -13.53 17.56 3.85
N GLU A 77 -12.49 17.82 3.01
CA GLU A 77 -11.22 17.10 3.10
C GLU A 77 -10.01 18.03 2.95
N LEU A 78 -9.04 17.86 3.87
CA LEU A 78 -7.73 18.51 3.84
C LEU A 78 -6.64 17.49 3.58
N SER A 79 -5.71 17.85 2.70
CA SER A 79 -4.48 17.11 2.39
C SER A 79 -3.28 17.82 3.02
N TYR A 80 -2.36 17.06 3.58
CA TYR A 80 -1.13 17.53 4.23
C TYR A 80 0.10 16.94 3.57
N ARG A 81 1.24 17.69 3.56
CA ARG A 81 2.54 17.19 3.09
C ARG A 81 3.71 17.45 4.04
N ASN A 82 3.46 17.79 5.30
CA ASN A 82 4.52 18.08 6.26
C ASN A 82 4.65 16.99 7.36
N GLN A 83 5.83 16.91 7.98
CA GLN A 83 6.11 15.93 9.03
C GLN A 83 5.21 16.06 10.27
N GLN A 84 4.82 17.29 10.63
CA GLN A 84 4.04 17.52 11.85
C GLN A 84 2.65 16.87 11.76
N ALA A 85 2.07 16.83 10.56
CA ALA A 85 0.78 16.17 10.32
C ALA A 85 0.80 14.68 10.66
N TRP A 86 1.94 13.98 10.47
CA TRP A 86 2.06 12.58 10.90
C TRP A 86 1.87 12.43 12.41
N LYS A 87 2.49 13.30 13.22
CA LYS A 87 2.38 13.28 14.69
C LYS A 87 0.97 13.65 15.15
N ASP A 88 0.36 14.65 14.52
CA ASP A 88 -0.94 15.19 14.93
C ASP A 88 -2.11 14.27 14.54
N ILE A 89 -2.04 13.61 13.39
CA ILE A 89 -3.15 12.78 12.85
C ILE A 89 -3.00 11.32 13.30
N HIS A 90 -1.78 10.77 13.30
CA HIS A 90 -1.51 9.36 13.51
C HIS A 90 -0.79 9.03 14.81
N GLY A 91 -0.26 10.03 15.51
CA GLY A 91 0.54 9.85 16.73
C GLY A 91 -0.21 9.20 17.89
N HIS A 92 0.52 8.69 18.87
CA HIS A 92 -0.02 7.96 20.02
C HIS A 92 -1.03 8.75 20.84
N SER A 93 -0.84 10.07 20.98
CA SER A 93 -1.70 10.94 21.79
C SER A 93 -2.99 11.37 21.10
N ARG A 94 -3.08 11.24 19.77
CA ARG A 94 -4.18 11.83 18.98
C ARG A 94 -4.77 10.92 17.90
N ASN A 95 -4.36 9.70 17.78
CA ASN A 95 -4.80 8.73 16.78
C ASN A 95 -6.26 8.93 16.27
N PHE A 96 -6.43 9.74 15.24
CA PHE A 96 -7.76 10.07 14.70
C PHE A 96 -8.45 8.81 14.14
N PRO A 97 -9.78 8.68 14.29
CA PRO A 97 -10.51 7.56 13.73
C PRO A 97 -10.40 7.52 12.21
N LYS A 98 -10.53 6.34 11.65
CA LYS A 98 -10.52 6.12 10.20
C LYS A 98 -11.77 6.70 9.54
N ASP A 99 -11.62 7.27 8.34
CA ASP A 99 -12.77 7.67 7.53
C ASP A 99 -13.45 6.41 6.95
N MET A 100 -14.51 5.96 7.59
CA MET A 100 -15.21 4.74 7.21
C MET A 100 -15.89 4.83 5.83
N ARG A 101 -16.00 6.02 5.23
CA ARG A 101 -16.42 6.16 3.83
C ARG A 101 -15.36 5.54 2.90
N PHE A 102 -14.09 5.70 3.24
CA PHE A 102 -12.99 5.09 2.49
C PHE A 102 -12.79 3.60 2.82
N TYR A 103 -12.81 3.24 4.11
CA TYR A 103 -12.40 1.89 4.54
C TYR A 103 -13.52 0.84 4.53
N HIS A 104 -14.78 1.24 4.61
CA HIS A 104 -15.88 0.29 4.79
C HIS A 104 -16.34 -0.33 3.47
N ILE A 105 -15.73 -1.44 3.07
CA ILE A 105 -16.06 -2.13 1.81
C ILE A 105 -16.31 -3.62 2.01
N SER A 106 -15.76 -4.21 3.07
CA SER A 106 -15.94 -5.63 3.34
C SER A 106 -17.29 -5.94 3.98
N LYS A 107 -17.96 -6.97 3.48
CA LYS A 107 -19.12 -7.61 4.10
C LYS A 107 -18.72 -8.77 5.04
N ASN A 108 -17.44 -8.85 5.42
CA ASN A 108 -16.96 -9.87 6.33
C ASN A 108 -17.73 -9.81 7.65
N LYS A 109 -17.99 -10.98 8.25
CA LYS A 109 -18.73 -11.11 9.52
C LYS A 109 -18.01 -10.41 10.68
N ALA A 110 -16.68 -10.32 10.61
CA ALA A 110 -15.85 -9.62 11.59
C ALA A 110 -14.93 -8.60 10.91
N PRO A 111 -14.60 -7.46 11.56
CA PRO A 111 -13.68 -6.49 11.02
C PRO A 111 -12.24 -6.99 11.09
N SER A 112 -11.45 -6.79 10.04
CA SER A 112 -9.99 -7.01 10.08
C SER A 112 -9.29 -5.91 10.89
N VAL A 113 -8.05 -6.13 11.28
CA VAL A 113 -7.21 -5.14 11.99
C VAL A 113 -7.13 -3.80 11.26
N LEU A 114 -7.26 -3.80 9.91
CA LEU A 114 -7.28 -2.58 9.13
C LEU A 114 -8.47 -1.68 9.49
N VAL A 115 -9.66 -2.24 9.63
CA VAL A 115 -10.93 -1.46 9.77
C VAL A 115 -11.53 -1.53 11.17
N ALA A 116 -10.98 -2.35 12.06
CA ALA A 116 -11.49 -2.57 13.40
C ALA A 116 -11.53 -1.27 14.24
N PRO A 117 -12.59 -1.05 15.04
CA PRO A 117 -12.62 -0.01 16.08
C PRO A 117 -11.47 -0.16 17.07
N ASP A 118 -11.08 0.91 17.76
CA ASP A 118 -9.84 0.96 18.54
C ASP A 118 -9.69 -0.15 19.59
N GLY A 119 -10.75 -0.50 20.32
CA GLY A 119 -10.70 -1.60 21.29
C GLY A 119 -10.43 -2.97 20.63
N VAL A 120 -11.17 -3.28 19.58
CA VAL A 120 -10.99 -4.52 18.79
C VAL A 120 -9.64 -4.52 18.09
N HIS A 121 -9.23 -3.39 17.51
CA HIS A 121 -7.93 -3.25 16.86
C HIS A 121 -6.79 -3.53 17.84
N ARG A 122 -6.81 -2.98 19.06
CA ARG A 122 -5.75 -3.23 20.05
C ARG A 122 -5.61 -4.71 20.38
N ARG A 123 -6.74 -5.42 20.54
CA ARG A 123 -6.76 -6.86 20.81
C ARG A 123 -6.23 -7.65 19.62
N GLN A 124 -6.73 -7.39 18.42
CA GLN A 124 -6.28 -8.06 17.19
C GLN A 124 -4.78 -7.78 16.92
N LYS A 125 -4.35 -6.51 17.03
CA LYS A 125 -2.94 -6.14 16.82
C LYS A 125 -2.02 -6.86 17.81
N ARG A 126 -2.42 -7.03 19.08
CA ARG A 126 -1.63 -7.77 20.07
C ARG A 126 -1.43 -9.24 19.66
N ALA A 127 -2.46 -9.89 19.13
CA ALA A 127 -2.34 -11.25 18.59
C ALA A 127 -1.40 -11.30 17.37
N ILE A 128 -1.62 -10.39 16.42
CA ILE A 128 -0.86 -10.31 15.17
C ILE A 128 0.63 -10.01 15.43
N LEU A 129 0.95 -9.14 16.40
CA LEU A 129 2.35 -8.79 16.72
C LEU A 129 3.21 -9.99 17.14
N ARG A 130 2.63 -11.09 17.61
CA ARG A 130 3.38 -12.32 17.94
C ARG A 130 4.06 -12.89 16.69
N ALA A 131 3.39 -12.81 15.53
CA ALA A 131 3.95 -13.27 14.28
C ALA A 131 5.07 -12.35 13.71
N PHE A 132 5.41 -11.26 14.39
CA PHE A 132 6.55 -10.39 14.06
C PHE A 132 7.64 -10.42 15.15
N SER A 133 7.55 -11.35 16.10
CA SER A 133 8.58 -11.57 17.11
C SER A 133 9.87 -12.12 16.51
N GLU A 134 10.99 -12.03 17.24
CA GLU A 134 12.27 -12.55 16.75
C GLU A 134 12.22 -14.07 16.42
N PRO A 135 11.61 -14.94 17.24
CA PRO A 135 11.44 -16.34 16.85
C PRO A 135 10.62 -16.51 15.57
N ALA A 136 9.56 -15.70 15.39
CA ALA A 136 8.75 -15.74 14.18
C ALA A 136 9.56 -15.29 12.93
N GLN A 137 10.40 -14.28 13.05
CA GLN A 137 11.25 -13.83 11.94
C GLN A 137 12.21 -14.93 11.47
N LYS A 138 12.78 -15.72 12.38
CA LYS A 138 13.62 -16.87 12.01
C LYS A 138 12.82 -17.95 11.27
N SER A 139 11.60 -18.24 11.74
CA SER A 139 10.68 -19.14 11.03
C SER A 139 10.35 -18.65 9.63
N HIS A 140 9.98 -17.38 9.50
CA HIS A 140 9.67 -16.75 8.22
C HIS A 140 10.86 -16.81 7.25
N GLU A 141 12.07 -16.57 7.74
CA GLU A 141 13.29 -16.71 6.95
C GLU A 141 13.45 -18.13 6.40
N CYS A 142 13.34 -19.15 7.27
CA CYS A 142 13.42 -20.56 6.86
C CYS A 142 12.36 -20.92 5.81
N LEU A 143 11.13 -20.41 5.98
CA LEU A 143 10.03 -20.65 5.03
C LEU A 143 10.17 -19.88 3.72
N LEU A 144 10.84 -18.70 3.71
CA LEU A 144 11.02 -17.87 2.51
C LEU A 144 12.14 -18.38 1.61
N HIS A 145 13.22 -18.93 2.19
CA HIS A 145 14.39 -19.39 1.42
C HIS A 145 14.04 -20.33 0.24
N PRO A 146 13.21 -21.38 0.40
CA PRO A 146 12.82 -22.25 -0.70
C PRO A 146 12.15 -21.51 -1.87
N PHE A 147 11.33 -20.49 -1.60
CA PHE A 147 10.71 -19.69 -2.66
C PHE A 147 11.74 -18.83 -3.40
N VAL A 148 12.69 -18.25 -2.66
CA VAL A 148 13.78 -17.48 -3.28
C VAL A 148 14.69 -18.38 -4.11
N ASP A 149 15.00 -19.59 -3.62
CA ASP A 149 15.78 -20.58 -4.39
C ASP A 149 15.05 -20.99 -5.66
N THR A 150 13.76 -21.26 -5.60
CA THR A 150 12.91 -21.56 -6.76
C THR A 150 12.87 -20.39 -7.74
N LEU A 151 12.73 -19.15 -7.24
CA LEU A 151 12.80 -17.94 -8.10
C LEU A 151 14.10 -17.90 -8.87
N ILE A 152 15.26 -18.01 -8.19
CA ILE A 152 16.57 -17.94 -8.84
C ILE A 152 16.72 -19.07 -9.85
N HIS A 153 16.34 -20.29 -9.50
CA HIS A 153 16.41 -21.44 -10.40
C HIS A 153 15.54 -21.26 -11.66
N LYS A 154 14.29 -20.83 -11.53
CA LYS A 154 13.39 -20.55 -12.67
C LYS A 154 13.95 -19.45 -13.59
N LEU A 155 14.52 -18.41 -12.99
CA LEU A 155 15.15 -17.32 -13.76
C LEU A 155 16.45 -17.79 -14.47
N GLN A 156 17.25 -18.69 -13.86
CA GLN A 156 18.40 -19.32 -14.51
C GLN A 156 17.96 -20.15 -15.72
N GLN A 157 16.92 -20.97 -15.59
CA GLN A 157 16.35 -21.71 -16.73
C GLN A 157 15.94 -20.77 -17.88
N LYS A 158 15.32 -19.59 -17.58
CA LYS A 158 15.00 -18.59 -18.62
C LYS A 158 16.23 -18.06 -19.35
N VAL A 159 17.36 -17.90 -18.65
CA VAL A 159 18.62 -17.47 -19.28
C VAL A 159 19.18 -18.59 -20.16
N GLU A 160 19.18 -19.84 -19.70
CA GLU A 160 19.64 -21.01 -20.44
C GLU A 160 18.82 -21.27 -21.71
N ASP A 161 17.50 -21.06 -21.65
CA ASP A 161 16.57 -21.18 -22.77
C ASP A 161 16.63 -20.00 -23.76
N ASN A 162 17.61 -19.11 -23.66
CA ASN A 162 17.73 -17.86 -24.43
C ASN A 162 16.52 -16.91 -24.32
N ASN A 163 15.69 -17.07 -23.30
CA ASN A 163 14.57 -16.20 -22.96
C ASN A 163 14.91 -15.33 -21.74
N SER A 164 16.01 -14.59 -21.86
CA SER A 164 16.60 -13.83 -20.74
C SER A 164 15.88 -12.52 -20.40
N VAL A 165 14.86 -12.12 -21.14
CA VAL A 165 14.03 -10.96 -20.85
C VAL A 165 12.77 -11.40 -20.11
N VAL A 166 12.62 -10.92 -18.88
CA VAL A 166 11.51 -11.32 -18.00
C VAL A 166 10.79 -10.10 -17.44
N ASP A 167 9.49 -10.24 -17.17
CA ASP A 167 8.77 -9.27 -16.34
C ASP A 167 9.02 -9.55 -14.86
N ILE A 168 9.96 -8.84 -14.27
CA ILE A 168 10.35 -9.07 -12.88
C ILE A 168 9.24 -8.70 -11.88
N THR A 169 8.27 -7.85 -12.27
CA THR A 169 7.12 -7.52 -11.42
C THR A 169 6.27 -8.76 -11.15
N GLU A 170 6.04 -9.59 -12.17
CA GLU A 170 5.28 -10.84 -12.01
C GLU A 170 6.03 -11.82 -11.11
N TRP A 171 7.34 -12.01 -11.32
CA TRP A 171 8.14 -12.92 -10.50
C TRP A 171 8.17 -12.53 -9.02
N TYR A 172 8.28 -11.23 -8.71
CA TYR A 172 8.16 -10.75 -7.35
C TYR A 172 6.78 -11.02 -6.75
N ASN A 173 5.72 -10.82 -7.53
CA ASN A 173 4.37 -11.14 -7.10
C ASN A 173 4.20 -12.65 -6.86
N TYR A 174 4.69 -13.52 -7.76
CA TYR A 174 4.61 -14.98 -7.58
C TYR A 174 5.24 -15.42 -6.26
N VAL A 175 6.47 -14.98 -5.99
CA VAL A 175 7.15 -15.29 -4.72
C VAL A 175 6.32 -14.81 -3.52
N MET A 176 5.92 -13.56 -3.53
CA MET A 176 5.28 -12.95 -2.35
C MET A 176 3.86 -13.50 -2.11
N PHE A 177 3.10 -13.80 -3.16
CA PHE A 177 1.78 -14.40 -3.01
C PHE A 177 1.86 -15.86 -2.55
N ASP A 178 2.79 -16.64 -3.08
CA ASP A 178 3.00 -18.03 -2.69
C ASP A 178 3.51 -18.14 -1.24
N PHE A 179 4.50 -17.31 -0.87
CA PHE A 179 5.01 -17.25 0.49
C PHE A 179 3.93 -16.82 1.49
N MET A 180 3.18 -15.75 1.20
CA MET A 180 2.10 -15.32 2.08
C MET A 180 0.95 -16.34 2.18
N ALA A 181 0.69 -17.09 1.11
CA ALA A 181 -0.30 -18.16 1.15
C ALA A 181 0.15 -19.29 2.09
N LEU A 182 1.42 -19.70 2.01
CA LEU A 182 2.00 -20.66 2.95
C LEU A 182 1.88 -20.17 4.40
N GLU A 183 2.25 -18.92 4.66
CA GLU A 183 2.22 -18.32 6.00
C GLU A 183 0.80 -18.22 6.60
N LEU A 184 -0.20 -17.94 5.77
CA LEU A 184 -1.56 -17.70 6.22
C LEU A 184 -2.44 -18.95 6.14
N PHE A 185 -2.24 -19.80 5.15
CA PHE A 185 -3.11 -20.94 4.86
C PHE A 185 -2.41 -22.31 5.01
N GLY A 186 -1.08 -22.33 5.15
CA GLY A 186 -0.28 -23.54 5.27
C GLY A 186 0.03 -24.22 3.93
N GLU A 187 -0.34 -23.63 2.82
CA GLU A 187 -0.07 -24.14 1.46
C GLU A 187 0.24 -23.00 0.49
N SER A 188 1.12 -23.27 -0.49
CA SER A 188 1.41 -22.34 -1.60
C SER A 188 0.27 -22.31 -2.61
N LEU A 189 0.15 -21.21 -3.36
CA LEU A 189 -0.78 -21.09 -4.50
C LEU A 189 -0.21 -21.69 -5.80
N GLY A 190 1.11 -21.96 -5.86
CA GLY A 190 1.80 -22.49 -7.03
C GLY A 190 2.12 -21.46 -8.12
N CYS A 191 1.93 -20.17 -7.87
CA CYS A 191 2.19 -19.12 -8.87
C CYS A 191 3.63 -19.15 -9.37
N LEU A 192 4.58 -19.33 -8.47
CA LEU A 192 6.02 -19.34 -8.77
C LEU A 192 6.42 -20.59 -9.55
N GLU A 193 5.87 -21.75 -9.19
CA GLU A 193 6.17 -23.00 -9.88
C GLU A 193 5.61 -23.02 -11.29
N ASP A 194 4.36 -22.59 -11.46
CA ASP A 194 3.66 -22.59 -12.74
C ASP A 194 4.05 -21.38 -13.63
N GLY A 195 4.63 -20.32 -13.05
CA GLY A 195 4.97 -19.07 -13.73
C GLY A 195 3.76 -18.29 -14.20
N VAL A 196 2.61 -18.44 -13.52
CA VAL A 196 1.34 -17.77 -13.82
C VAL A 196 0.60 -17.42 -12.54
N TYR A 197 -0.23 -16.37 -12.60
CA TYR A 197 -1.07 -16.03 -11.46
C TYR A 197 -2.12 -17.10 -11.18
N HIS A 198 -2.27 -17.46 -9.93
CA HIS A 198 -3.42 -18.21 -9.50
C HIS A 198 -4.70 -17.36 -9.70
N PRO A 199 -5.84 -17.94 -10.18
CA PRO A 199 -7.05 -17.17 -10.47
C PRO A 199 -7.58 -16.31 -9.32
N TRP A 200 -7.28 -16.71 -8.10
CA TRP A 200 -7.61 -15.92 -6.91
C TRP A 200 -6.80 -14.62 -6.81
N VAL A 201 -5.53 -14.63 -7.20
CA VAL A 201 -4.65 -13.44 -7.20
C VAL A 201 -5.16 -12.43 -8.23
N ASP A 202 -5.52 -12.87 -9.43
CA ASP A 202 -6.16 -12.01 -10.45
C ASP A 202 -7.45 -11.35 -9.94
N MET A 203 -8.25 -12.12 -9.21
CA MET A 203 -9.46 -11.59 -8.58
C MET A 203 -9.14 -10.53 -7.52
N LEU A 204 -8.06 -10.70 -6.73
CA LEU A 204 -7.62 -9.69 -5.76
C LEU A 204 -7.23 -8.39 -6.43
N PHE A 205 -6.42 -8.42 -7.49
CA PHE A 205 -6.05 -7.22 -8.25
C PHE A 205 -7.27 -6.52 -8.86
N GLY A 206 -8.20 -7.28 -9.46
CA GLY A 206 -9.46 -6.73 -9.93
C GLY A 206 -10.31 -6.08 -8.82
N SER A 207 -10.29 -6.65 -7.62
CA SER A 207 -11.03 -6.13 -6.47
C SER A 207 -10.50 -4.79 -5.95
N ILE A 208 -9.19 -4.53 -6.06
CA ILE A 208 -8.58 -3.27 -5.63
C ILE A 208 -9.10 -2.09 -6.47
N LYS A 209 -9.17 -2.26 -7.80
CA LYS A 209 -9.74 -1.23 -8.70
C LYS A 209 -11.22 -1.01 -8.39
N ALA A 210 -11.98 -2.09 -8.22
CA ALA A 210 -13.39 -1.99 -7.83
C ALA A 210 -13.55 -1.28 -6.47
N TRP A 211 -12.69 -1.59 -5.52
CA TRP A 211 -12.67 -0.90 -4.23
C TRP A 211 -12.41 0.60 -4.39
N ALA A 212 -11.45 0.98 -5.21
CA ALA A 212 -11.16 2.38 -5.47
C ALA A 212 -12.41 3.15 -5.93
N PHE A 213 -13.15 2.60 -6.89
CA PHE A 213 -14.40 3.22 -7.38
C PHE A 213 -15.51 3.22 -6.33
N LEU A 214 -15.73 2.10 -5.66
CA LEU A 214 -16.80 1.97 -4.65
C LEU A 214 -16.56 2.89 -3.44
N SER A 215 -15.30 3.08 -3.02
CA SER A 215 -14.99 4.01 -1.93
C SER A 215 -15.37 5.45 -2.29
N GLN A 216 -15.08 5.88 -3.52
CA GLN A 216 -15.45 7.24 -3.95
C GLN A 216 -16.97 7.43 -4.07
N SER A 217 -17.71 6.40 -4.48
CA SER A 217 -19.17 6.49 -4.58
C SER A 217 -19.85 6.84 -3.26
N LYS A 218 -19.27 6.46 -2.12
CA LYS A 218 -19.83 6.74 -0.78
C LYS A 218 -19.80 8.22 -0.40
N TYR A 219 -18.96 9.01 -1.04
CA TYR A 219 -18.95 10.47 -0.88
C TYR A 219 -20.07 11.17 -1.68
N PHE A 220 -20.82 10.41 -2.52
CA PHE A 220 -21.95 10.88 -3.30
C PHE A 220 -23.20 10.08 -2.92
N PRO A 221 -24.02 10.57 -1.97
CA PRO A 221 -25.15 9.80 -1.44
C PRO A 221 -26.11 9.25 -2.50
N THR A 222 -26.44 10.07 -3.51
CA THR A 222 -27.32 9.68 -4.63
C THR A 222 -26.72 8.54 -5.47
N ILE A 223 -25.43 8.63 -5.83
CA ILE A 223 -24.71 7.60 -6.56
C ILE A 223 -24.60 6.32 -5.71
N SER A 224 -24.28 6.48 -4.43
CA SER A 224 -24.21 5.35 -3.50
C SER A 224 -25.55 4.61 -3.38
N TRP A 225 -26.67 5.35 -3.36
CA TRP A 225 -28.01 4.77 -3.35
C TRP A 225 -28.33 4.04 -4.66
N MET A 226 -28.02 4.64 -5.81
CA MET A 226 -28.19 4.00 -7.13
C MET A 226 -27.37 2.70 -7.24
N ILE A 227 -26.11 2.71 -6.80
CA ILE A 227 -25.27 1.51 -6.80
C ILE A 227 -25.84 0.42 -5.88
N LYS A 228 -26.41 0.78 -4.72
CA LYS A 228 -27.07 -0.18 -3.84
C LYS A 228 -28.27 -0.84 -4.52
N ILE A 229 -29.11 -0.05 -5.21
CA ILE A 229 -30.27 -0.58 -5.94
C ILE A 229 -29.79 -1.46 -7.11
N ALA A 230 -28.86 -0.99 -7.91
CA ALA A 230 -28.29 -1.80 -9.00
C ALA A 230 -27.65 -3.10 -8.46
N GLY A 231 -26.97 -3.00 -7.31
CA GLY A 231 -26.41 -4.17 -6.61
C GLY A 231 -27.49 -5.17 -6.17
N LEU A 232 -28.65 -4.72 -5.72
CA LEU A 232 -29.76 -5.59 -5.37
C LEU A 232 -30.37 -6.27 -6.60
N LEU A 233 -30.36 -5.62 -7.78
CA LEU A 233 -30.97 -6.11 -9.00
C LEU A 233 -30.06 -7.01 -9.86
N PHE A 234 -28.74 -6.75 -9.86
CA PHE A 234 -27.81 -7.36 -10.80
C PHE A 234 -26.60 -8.08 -10.20
N TYR A 235 -26.43 -8.04 -8.88
CA TYR A 235 -25.14 -8.35 -8.26
C TYR A 235 -25.13 -9.61 -7.40
N SER A 236 -26.27 -10.27 -7.21
CA SER A 236 -26.38 -11.45 -6.33
C SER A 236 -25.53 -12.62 -6.82
N ASP A 237 -25.53 -12.92 -8.11
CA ASP A 237 -24.92 -14.13 -8.66
C ASP A 237 -23.40 -14.01 -8.86
N LEU A 238 -22.93 -12.84 -9.32
CA LEU A 238 -21.50 -12.64 -9.58
C LEU A 238 -20.67 -12.53 -8.29
N LEU A 239 -21.24 -11.92 -7.24
CA LEU A 239 -20.61 -11.85 -5.91
C LEU A 239 -20.69 -13.17 -5.17
N GLN A 240 -21.79 -13.90 -5.26
CA GLN A 240 -21.91 -15.20 -4.62
C GLN A 240 -20.87 -16.20 -5.15
N HIS A 241 -20.64 -16.21 -6.47
CA HIS A 241 -19.60 -17.07 -7.06
C HIS A 241 -18.17 -16.69 -6.65
N ARG A 242 -17.92 -15.39 -6.46
CA ARG A 242 -16.59 -14.91 -6.01
C ARG A 242 -16.36 -15.13 -4.52
N THR A 243 -17.37 -14.93 -3.69
CA THR A 243 -17.29 -15.18 -2.24
C THR A 243 -17.19 -16.67 -1.91
N THR A 244 -17.86 -17.55 -2.65
CA THR A 244 -17.77 -19.02 -2.44
C THR A 244 -16.39 -19.58 -2.76
N LYS A 245 -15.69 -19.07 -3.79
CA LYS A 245 -14.29 -19.46 -4.05
C LYS A 245 -13.34 -18.94 -2.97
N PHE A 246 -13.53 -17.69 -2.54
CA PHE A 246 -12.78 -17.12 -1.42
C PHE A 246 -13.03 -17.89 -0.13
N ASP A 247 -14.29 -18.17 0.19
CA ASP A 247 -14.69 -18.95 1.36
C ASP A 247 -14.16 -20.39 1.31
N SER A 248 -13.97 -20.98 0.13
CA SER A 248 -13.40 -22.32 -0.02
C SER A 248 -11.89 -22.36 0.26
N ILE A 249 -11.13 -21.35 -0.15
CA ILE A 249 -9.70 -21.21 0.18
C ILE A 249 -9.56 -20.82 1.66
N ALA A 250 -10.38 -19.87 2.12
CA ALA A 250 -10.40 -19.48 3.52
C ALA A 250 -10.93 -20.59 4.46
N ALA A 251 -11.81 -21.47 3.99
CA ALA A 251 -12.27 -22.64 4.75
C ALA A 251 -11.16 -23.69 4.96
N ARG A 252 -10.12 -23.64 4.12
CA ARG A 252 -8.91 -24.46 4.26
C ARG A 252 -7.93 -23.92 5.31
N VAL A 253 -8.22 -22.76 5.95
CA VAL A 253 -7.43 -22.36 7.12
C VAL A 253 -7.43 -23.53 8.07
N PRO A 254 -6.28 -24.13 8.37
CA PRO A 254 -6.22 -25.29 9.20
C PRO A 254 -7.02 -25.03 10.49
N GLY A 255 -8.14 -25.67 10.61
CA GLY A 255 -8.74 -25.92 11.92
C GLY A 255 -7.67 -26.60 12.73
N ASP A 256 -7.80 -27.04 13.85
CA ASP A 256 -6.87 -27.69 14.78
C ASP A 256 -5.87 -28.74 14.20
N VAL A 257 -5.56 -28.72 12.90
CA VAL A 257 -4.55 -29.58 12.25
C VAL A 257 -3.20 -28.92 12.49
N GLU A 258 -2.32 -29.62 13.22
CA GLU A 258 -0.88 -29.37 13.20
C GLU A 258 -0.45 -29.34 11.73
N SER A 259 0.16 -28.24 11.29
CA SER A 259 0.72 -28.19 9.94
C SER A 259 1.90 -29.17 9.88
N ASP A 260 1.95 -30.01 8.84
CA ASP A 260 3.10 -30.89 8.56
C ASP A 260 4.39 -30.10 8.20
N LEU A 261 4.38 -28.80 8.40
CA LEU A 261 5.52 -27.93 8.15
C LEU A 261 6.51 -27.98 9.32
N ASP A 262 7.78 -28.10 9.00
CA ASP A 262 8.89 -28.11 9.96
C ASP A 262 9.01 -26.82 10.79
N GLN A 263 8.42 -25.73 10.32
CA GLN A 263 8.47 -24.40 10.94
C GLN A 263 7.07 -23.84 11.21
N PRO A 264 6.87 -23.14 12.35
CA PRO A 264 5.62 -22.45 12.64
C PRO A 264 5.35 -21.34 11.64
N THR A 265 4.13 -21.28 11.11
CA THR A 265 3.65 -20.25 10.22
C THR A 265 3.12 -19.02 10.98
N PHE A 266 2.87 -17.94 10.25
CA PHE A 266 2.22 -16.72 10.77
C PHE A 266 0.92 -17.06 11.53
N THR A 267 0.10 -17.93 10.96
CA THR A 267 -1.14 -18.40 11.59
C THR A 267 -0.92 -19.13 12.90
N THR A 268 0.13 -19.93 12.99
CA THR A 268 0.52 -20.62 14.24
C THR A 268 0.79 -19.61 15.35
N TYR A 269 1.57 -18.56 15.07
CA TYR A 269 1.87 -17.50 16.03
C TYR A 269 0.63 -16.70 16.45
N ILE A 270 -0.27 -16.39 15.52
CA ILE A 270 -1.52 -15.68 15.84
C ILE A 270 -2.43 -16.51 16.73
N LYS A 271 -2.51 -17.83 16.49
CA LYS A 271 -3.35 -18.75 17.24
C LYS A 271 -2.79 -19.14 18.62
N ALA A 272 -1.53 -18.83 18.91
CA ALA A 272 -0.92 -19.14 20.20
C ALA A 272 -1.73 -18.52 21.34
N ARG A 273 -2.28 -19.36 22.24
CA ARG A 273 -3.25 -18.96 23.29
C ARG A 273 -2.60 -18.48 24.59
N ASN A 274 -1.41 -17.89 24.53
CA ASN A 274 -0.65 -17.48 25.72
C ASN A 274 -1.23 -16.27 26.46
N ASP A 275 -2.18 -15.56 25.84
CA ASP A 275 -2.85 -14.39 26.42
C ASP A 275 -4.37 -14.42 26.09
N PRO A 276 -5.23 -14.73 27.08
CA PRO A 276 -6.69 -14.78 26.88
C PRO A 276 -7.28 -13.50 26.31
N GLN A 277 -6.65 -12.33 26.59
CA GLN A 277 -7.14 -11.04 26.12
C GLN A 277 -6.86 -10.77 24.64
N SER A 278 -6.10 -11.62 23.97
CA SER A 278 -5.72 -11.48 22.56
C SER A 278 -6.21 -12.63 21.67
N ILE A 279 -7.11 -13.49 22.15
CA ILE A 279 -7.71 -14.56 21.36
C ILE A 279 -8.55 -13.95 20.25
N LEU A 280 -8.37 -14.43 19.01
CA LEU A 280 -9.18 -14.06 17.85
C LEU A 280 -10.24 -15.13 17.57
N SER A 281 -11.44 -14.69 17.17
CA SER A 281 -12.45 -15.62 16.65
C SER A 281 -12.02 -16.13 15.25
N ARG A 282 -12.64 -17.24 14.81
CA ARG A 282 -12.39 -17.76 13.46
C ARG A 282 -12.69 -16.72 12.38
N GLU A 283 -13.78 -15.99 12.51
CA GLU A 283 -14.17 -14.93 11.56
C GLU A 283 -13.17 -13.78 11.55
N GLU A 284 -12.60 -13.43 12.70
CA GLU A 284 -11.54 -12.43 12.80
C GLU A 284 -10.24 -12.90 12.15
N ILE A 285 -9.86 -14.17 12.35
CA ILE A 285 -8.70 -14.78 11.69
C ILE A 285 -8.89 -14.71 10.17
N LEU A 286 -10.01 -15.20 9.65
CA LEU A 286 -10.31 -15.20 8.22
C LEU A 286 -10.30 -13.78 7.62
N SER A 287 -10.90 -12.82 8.33
CA SER A 287 -10.92 -11.42 7.88
C SER A 287 -9.51 -10.80 7.87
N ASN A 288 -8.68 -11.16 8.85
CA ASN A 288 -7.28 -10.71 8.89
C ASN A 288 -6.44 -11.39 7.82
N HIS A 289 -6.58 -12.69 7.57
CA HIS A 289 -5.86 -13.41 6.53
C HIS A 289 -6.14 -12.81 5.15
N SER A 290 -7.42 -12.54 4.84
CA SER A 290 -7.80 -11.87 3.59
C SER A 290 -7.14 -10.52 3.39
N PHE A 291 -7.03 -9.74 4.46
CA PHE A 291 -6.34 -8.46 4.43
C PHE A 291 -4.82 -8.63 4.32
N MET A 292 -4.24 -9.51 5.14
CA MET A 292 -2.78 -9.70 5.20
C MET A 292 -2.22 -10.32 3.94
N MET A 293 -2.97 -11.19 3.26
CA MET A 293 -2.57 -11.74 1.96
C MET A 293 -2.21 -10.63 0.95
N MET A 294 -3.04 -9.62 0.85
CA MET A 294 -2.78 -8.48 -0.04
C MET A 294 -1.73 -7.53 0.56
N ALA A 295 -1.81 -7.25 1.86
CA ALA A 295 -0.94 -6.29 2.50
C ALA A 295 0.53 -6.74 2.54
N GLY A 296 0.79 -8.03 2.74
CA GLY A 296 2.14 -8.60 2.75
C GLY A 296 2.71 -8.85 1.36
N SER A 297 1.89 -9.35 0.43
CA SER A 297 2.39 -9.69 -0.90
C SER A 297 2.61 -8.45 -1.78
N GLU A 298 1.55 -7.70 -2.05
CA GLU A 298 1.58 -6.62 -3.05
C GLU A 298 2.50 -5.46 -2.65
N THR A 299 2.57 -5.12 -1.37
CA THR A 299 3.41 -3.98 -0.94
C THR A 299 4.90 -4.30 -1.00
N THR A 300 5.32 -5.50 -0.63
CA THR A 300 6.72 -5.95 -0.73
C THR A 300 7.13 -6.14 -2.19
N ALA A 301 6.28 -6.74 -3.03
CA ALA A 301 6.52 -6.86 -4.47
C ALA A 301 6.60 -5.47 -5.16
N THR A 302 5.81 -4.49 -4.71
CA THR A 302 5.89 -3.11 -5.22
C THR A 302 7.20 -2.44 -4.81
N LEU A 303 7.65 -2.62 -3.58
CA LEU A 303 8.95 -2.12 -3.12
C LEU A 303 10.07 -2.71 -3.97
N LEU A 304 10.09 -4.03 -4.18
CA LEU A 304 11.08 -4.73 -5.00
C LEU A 304 11.08 -4.23 -6.45
N SER A 305 9.90 -4.10 -7.06
CA SER A 305 9.76 -3.62 -8.44
C SER A 305 10.28 -2.19 -8.60
N GLY A 306 9.86 -1.28 -7.70
CA GLY A 306 10.33 0.10 -7.70
C GLY A 306 11.83 0.20 -7.44
N CYS A 307 12.35 -0.59 -6.48
CA CYS A 307 13.77 -0.64 -6.16
C CYS A 307 14.61 -1.11 -7.37
N THR A 308 14.20 -2.22 -7.99
CA THR A 308 14.87 -2.76 -9.18
C THR A 308 14.86 -1.75 -10.32
N PHE A 309 13.73 -1.09 -10.59
CA PHE A 309 13.66 -0.04 -11.61
C PHE A 309 14.66 1.08 -11.35
N TYR A 310 14.67 1.64 -10.13
CA TYR A 310 15.56 2.77 -9.81
C TYR A 310 17.04 2.37 -9.78
N ILE A 311 17.40 1.21 -9.28
CA ILE A 311 18.77 0.71 -9.31
C ILE A 311 19.25 0.60 -10.76
N LEU A 312 18.43 0.04 -11.66
CA LEU A 312 18.82 -0.14 -13.07
C LEU A 312 18.82 1.16 -13.88
N LYS A 313 18.11 2.19 -13.41
CA LYS A 313 18.18 3.56 -13.96
C LYS A 313 19.44 4.32 -13.52
N HIS A 314 20.13 3.85 -12.47
CA HIS A 314 21.30 4.50 -11.86
C HIS A 314 22.45 3.48 -11.82
N PRO A 315 23.22 3.35 -12.93
CA PRO A 315 24.25 2.32 -13.07
C PRO A 315 25.33 2.34 -11.97
N GLU A 316 25.62 3.52 -11.42
CA GLU A 316 26.54 3.69 -10.30
C GLU A 316 26.03 3.01 -9.03
N VAL A 317 24.74 3.19 -8.68
CA VAL A 317 24.10 2.53 -7.54
C VAL A 317 24.06 1.00 -7.77
N HIS A 318 23.71 0.56 -8.98
CA HIS A 318 23.68 -0.85 -9.33
C HIS A 318 25.07 -1.49 -9.16
N LYS A 319 26.11 -0.85 -9.69
CA LYS A 319 27.49 -1.34 -9.60
C LYS A 319 27.96 -1.43 -8.15
N GLU A 320 27.73 -0.37 -7.36
CA GLU A 320 28.13 -0.35 -5.96
C GLU A 320 27.44 -1.45 -5.15
N LEU A 321 26.12 -1.58 -5.29
CA LEU A 321 25.34 -2.60 -4.57
C LEU A 321 25.75 -4.02 -5.01
N SER A 322 25.99 -4.25 -6.31
CA SER A 322 26.47 -5.55 -6.84
C SER A 322 27.84 -5.91 -6.29
N CYS A 323 28.78 -4.96 -6.26
CA CYS A 323 30.10 -5.17 -5.68
C CYS A 323 30.01 -5.50 -4.18
N LEU A 324 29.19 -4.76 -3.41
CA LEU A 324 29.00 -5.00 -1.99
C LEU A 324 28.46 -6.41 -1.71
N ILE A 325 27.42 -6.82 -2.44
CA ILE A 325 26.79 -8.13 -2.24
C ILE A 325 27.74 -9.26 -2.65
N ARG A 326 28.35 -9.19 -3.84
CA ARG A 326 29.19 -10.27 -4.37
C ARG A 326 30.54 -10.41 -3.64
N ASN A 327 31.10 -9.31 -3.13
CA ASN A 327 32.33 -9.36 -2.32
C ASN A 327 32.09 -9.87 -0.89
N ARG A 328 30.87 -9.67 -0.36
CA ARG A 328 30.54 -10.09 1.02
C ARG A 328 30.19 -11.56 1.11
N PHE A 329 29.55 -12.14 0.09
CA PHE A 329 29.00 -13.48 0.12
C PHE A 329 29.62 -14.39 -0.93
N SER A 330 30.25 -15.45 -0.48
CA SER A 330 30.84 -16.49 -1.34
C SER A 330 29.82 -17.53 -1.80
N SER A 331 28.71 -17.67 -1.02
CA SER A 331 27.66 -18.65 -1.27
C SER A 331 26.27 -18.01 -1.04
N PRO A 332 25.25 -18.42 -1.81
CA PRO A 332 23.88 -17.97 -1.58
C PRO A 332 23.33 -18.36 -0.19
N LEU A 333 23.87 -19.39 0.43
CA LEU A 333 23.48 -19.83 1.79
C LEU A 333 23.94 -18.86 2.88
N GLU A 334 24.93 -18.02 2.61
CA GLU A 334 25.39 -16.98 3.55
C GLU A 334 24.49 -15.74 3.55
N ILE A 335 23.63 -15.59 2.52
CA ILE A 335 22.71 -14.47 2.37
C ILE A 335 21.46 -14.73 3.22
N THR A 336 21.45 -14.18 4.43
CA THR A 336 20.41 -14.35 5.43
C THR A 336 19.87 -13.00 5.91
N PHE A 337 18.72 -13.00 6.61
CA PHE A 337 18.19 -11.77 7.20
C PHE A 337 19.21 -11.07 8.10
N SER A 338 19.91 -11.83 8.93
CA SER A 338 20.90 -11.30 9.86
C SER A 338 22.14 -10.76 9.14
N SER A 339 22.68 -11.49 8.14
CA SER A 339 23.88 -11.05 7.42
C SER A 339 23.65 -9.81 6.54
N LEU A 340 22.41 -9.62 6.07
CA LEU A 340 21.99 -8.45 5.29
C LEU A 340 21.65 -7.23 6.15
N ALA A 341 21.26 -7.43 7.41
CA ALA A 341 20.89 -6.33 8.31
C ALA A 341 22.03 -5.31 8.53
N ASP A 342 23.27 -5.77 8.45
CA ASP A 342 24.48 -4.96 8.62
C ASP A 342 24.90 -4.18 7.37
N ILE A 343 24.25 -4.41 6.21
CA ILE A 343 24.57 -3.72 4.97
C ILE A 343 23.78 -2.41 4.89
N SER A 344 24.35 -1.35 5.47
CA SER A 344 23.71 -0.02 5.54
C SER A 344 23.33 0.53 4.17
N TYR A 345 24.15 0.30 3.13
CA TYR A 345 23.88 0.77 1.78
C TYR A 345 22.65 0.06 1.14
N LEU A 346 22.50 -1.25 1.33
CA LEU A 346 21.30 -1.97 0.87
C LEU A 346 20.03 -1.39 1.53
N ARG A 347 20.10 -1.13 2.83
CA ARG A 347 19.00 -0.50 3.56
C ARG A 347 18.69 0.90 3.02
N ALA A 348 19.72 1.70 2.74
CA ALA A 348 19.61 3.04 2.17
C ALA A 348 18.93 3.01 0.79
N VAL A 349 19.31 2.07 -0.08
CA VAL A 349 18.72 1.84 -1.39
C VAL A 349 17.22 1.51 -1.27
N LEU A 350 16.84 0.61 -0.36
CA LEU A 350 15.42 0.26 -0.12
C LEU A 350 14.63 1.45 0.46
N GLN A 351 15.23 2.25 1.34
CA GLN A 351 14.58 3.46 1.87
C GLN A 351 14.34 4.49 0.77
N GLU A 352 15.33 4.71 -0.11
CA GLU A 352 15.18 5.64 -1.21
C GLU A 352 14.15 5.14 -2.24
N ALA A 353 14.10 3.82 -2.48
CA ALA A 353 13.07 3.22 -3.32
C ALA A 353 11.66 3.46 -2.74
N LEU A 354 11.47 3.31 -1.42
CA LEU A 354 10.20 3.62 -0.75
C LEU A 354 9.83 5.10 -0.85
N ARG A 355 10.79 6.02 -0.88
CA ARG A 355 10.55 7.44 -1.09
C ARG A 355 10.13 7.74 -2.52
N MET A 356 10.86 7.17 -3.49
CA MET A 356 10.62 7.41 -4.91
C MET A 356 9.41 6.65 -5.47
N TYR A 357 9.08 5.50 -4.90
CA TYR A 357 7.99 4.64 -5.35
C TYR A 357 7.26 3.99 -4.15
N PRO A 358 6.60 4.80 -3.31
CA PRO A 358 5.90 4.26 -2.14
C PRO A 358 4.75 3.34 -2.57
N PRO A 359 4.60 2.14 -1.97
CA PRO A 359 3.49 1.23 -2.29
C PRO A 359 2.10 1.86 -2.14
N LEU A 360 1.94 2.82 -1.24
CA LEU A 360 0.72 3.58 -1.02
C LEU A 360 0.97 5.07 -1.31
N PRO A 361 0.88 5.50 -2.58
CA PRO A 361 1.18 6.89 -2.95
C PRO A 361 0.13 7.90 -2.50
N LEU A 362 -1.10 7.44 -2.25
CA LEU A 362 -2.18 8.26 -1.72
C LEU A 362 -2.26 8.16 -0.19
N GLY A 363 -2.72 9.21 0.44
CA GLY A 363 -2.95 9.24 1.88
C GLY A 363 -4.08 8.32 2.32
N MET A 364 -3.95 7.79 3.51
CA MET A 364 -4.95 6.95 4.17
C MET A 364 -5.83 7.82 5.09
N PRO A 365 -7.07 8.18 4.70
CA PRO A 365 -7.83 9.24 5.34
C PRO A 365 -8.27 8.90 6.77
N ARG A 366 -8.26 9.93 7.60
CA ARG A 366 -8.75 9.95 8.97
C ARG A 366 -9.82 11.01 9.11
N VAL A 367 -10.60 10.95 10.18
CA VAL A 367 -11.62 11.95 10.51
C VAL A 367 -11.21 12.68 11.77
N VAL A 368 -11.30 13.98 11.76
CA VAL A 368 -11.07 14.81 12.96
C VAL A 368 -12.14 14.49 14.00
N PRO A 369 -11.76 14.16 15.26
CA PRO A 369 -12.67 13.79 16.31
C PRO A 369 -13.58 14.94 16.75
N SER A 370 -14.61 14.63 17.55
CA SER A 370 -15.49 15.63 18.16
C SER A 370 -14.73 16.70 18.91
N GLY A 371 -15.17 17.95 18.77
CA GLY A 371 -14.50 19.13 19.34
C GLY A 371 -13.43 19.74 18.45
N GLY A 372 -13.09 19.08 17.32
CA GLY A 372 -12.01 19.54 16.45
C GLY A 372 -10.63 19.21 16.99
N ALA A 373 -9.58 19.57 16.25
CA ALA A 373 -8.20 19.35 16.67
C ALA A 373 -7.26 20.38 16.03
N ILE A 374 -6.09 20.59 16.64
CA ILE A 374 -4.98 21.33 16.01
C ILE A 374 -4.17 20.35 15.17
N VAL A 375 -4.01 20.62 13.88
CA VAL A 375 -3.15 19.87 12.96
C VAL A 375 -2.23 20.84 12.26
N SER A 376 -0.93 20.60 12.33
CA SER A 376 0.12 21.48 11.80
C SER A 376 -0.06 22.95 12.22
N GLY A 377 -0.41 23.17 13.51
CA GLY A 377 -0.59 24.49 14.08
C GLY A 377 -1.92 25.20 13.78
N GLN A 378 -2.81 24.60 13.00
CA GLN A 378 -4.11 25.19 12.64
C GLN A 378 -5.28 24.36 13.18
N PHE A 379 -6.34 25.04 13.64
CA PHE A 379 -7.54 24.36 14.11
C PHE A 379 -8.33 23.78 12.95
N VAL A 380 -8.61 22.48 13.01
CA VAL A 380 -9.43 21.74 12.03
C VAL A 380 -10.74 21.32 12.69
N PRO A 381 -11.89 21.70 12.14
CA PRO A 381 -13.21 21.35 12.67
C PRO A 381 -13.43 19.83 12.68
N GLU A 382 -14.26 19.37 13.61
CA GLU A 382 -14.70 17.97 13.68
C GLU A 382 -15.31 17.47 12.36
N LYS A 383 -15.29 16.16 12.15
CA LYS A 383 -15.83 15.49 10.96
C LYS A 383 -15.12 15.83 9.64
N THR A 384 -14.09 16.67 9.67
CA THR A 384 -13.22 16.90 8.51
C THR A 384 -12.41 15.64 8.20
N SER A 385 -12.43 15.20 6.95
CA SER A 385 -11.47 14.18 6.49
C SER A 385 -10.08 14.79 6.34
N VAL A 386 -9.06 14.10 6.82
CA VAL A 386 -7.67 14.55 6.76
C VAL A 386 -6.77 13.41 6.29
N ALA A 387 -5.87 13.69 5.37
CA ALA A 387 -4.92 12.69 4.88
C ALA A 387 -3.55 13.32 4.63
N ILE A 388 -2.49 12.52 4.75
CA ILE A 388 -1.15 12.92 4.35
C ILE A 388 -0.90 12.33 2.98
N ALA A 389 -0.64 13.21 1.99
CA ALA A 389 -0.38 12.81 0.62
C ALA A 389 1.07 12.28 0.51
N SER A 390 1.27 10.97 0.69
CA SER A 390 2.59 10.35 0.74
C SER A 390 3.46 10.74 -0.46
N TRP A 391 2.92 10.61 -1.69
CA TRP A 391 3.63 11.01 -2.90
C TRP A 391 4.05 12.47 -2.86
N ALA A 392 3.13 13.41 -2.60
CA ALA A 392 3.42 14.83 -2.54
C ALA A 392 4.43 15.17 -1.42
N THR A 393 4.36 14.47 -0.30
CA THR A 393 5.28 14.63 0.83
C THR A 393 6.70 14.21 0.47
N TYR A 394 6.85 13.06 -0.21
CA TYR A 394 8.15 12.46 -0.52
C TYR A 394 8.82 13.11 -1.73
N GLN A 395 8.04 13.75 -2.60
CA GLN A 395 8.50 14.48 -3.78
C GLN A 395 8.62 16.00 -3.53
N SER A 396 8.49 16.47 -2.29
CA SER A 396 8.55 17.88 -1.94
C SER A 396 9.97 18.36 -1.74
N SER A 397 10.36 19.45 -2.41
CA SER A 397 11.63 20.15 -2.16
C SER A 397 11.73 20.81 -0.79
N SER A 398 10.58 21.01 -0.12
CA SER A 398 10.56 21.47 1.29
C SER A 398 10.97 20.37 2.27
N ASN A 399 10.85 19.10 1.89
CA ASN A 399 11.19 17.96 2.74
C ASN A 399 12.52 17.30 2.34
N PHE A 400 12.82 17.25 1.05
CA PHE A 400 13.99 16.55 0.50
C PHE A 400 14.72 17.43 -0.51
N LYS A 401 16.03 17.55 -0.39
CA LYS A 401 16.87 18.17 -1.41
C LYS A 401 16.85 17.29 -2.67
N ASP A 402 16.69 17.91 -3.83
CA ASP A 402 16.63 17.22 -5.13
C ASP A 402 15.67 16.00 -5.09
N PRO A 403 14.36 16.21 -4.80
CA PRO A 403 13.43 15.14 -4.51
C PRO A 403 13.17 14.21 -5.69
N GLN A 404 13.51 14.63 -6.91
CA GLN A 404 13.36 13.81 -8.13
C GLN A 404 14.57 12.88 -8.37
N SER A 405 15.66 13.07 -7.66
CA SER A 405 16.87 12.26 -7.79
C SER A 405 16.82 11.06 -6.85
N PHE A 406 17.24 9.90 -7.37
CA PHE A 406 17.41 8.68 -6.58
C PHE A 406 18.80 8.68 -5.94
N LEU A 407 18.86 9.02 -4.67
CA LEU A 407 20.12 9.21 -3.92
C LEU A 407 20.08 8.39 -2.62
N PRO A 408 20.46 7.12 -2.63
CA PRO A 408 20.50 6.27 -1.44
C PRO A 408 21.34 6.86 -0.31
N GLU A 409 22.41 7.57 -0.66
CA GLU A 409 23.36 8.18 0.28
C GLU A 409 22.72 9.18 1.24
N ARG A 410 21.53 9.73 0.91
CA ARG A 410 20.77 10.61 1.83
C ARG A 410 20.36 9.91 3.14
N TRP A 411 20.32 8.58 3.14
CA TRP A 411 19.93 7.77 4.29
C TRP A 411 21.14 7.30 5.11
N LEU A 412 22.35 7.57 4.63
CA LEU A 412 23.59 7.29 5.34
C LEU A 412 23.97 8.47 6.24
N ASP A 413 24.84 8.21 7.23
CA ASP A 413 25.40 9.24 8.08
C ASP A 413 26.35 10.13 7.26
N MET A 414 26.28 11.44 7.47
CA MET A 414 27.05 12.46 6.71
C MET A 414 26.80 12.41 5.18
N GLY A 415 25.62 11.99 4.77
CA GLY A 415 25.22 11.97 3.36
C GLY A 415 24.67 13.31 2.86
N PRO A 416 24.41 13.44 1.55
CA PRO A 416 23.87 14.68 0.93
C PRO A 416 22.48 15.08 1.46
N GLY A 417 21.83 14.24 2.27
CA GLY A 417 20.54 14.44 2.88
C GLY A 417 20.55 15.00 4.31
N ASP A 418 21.63 15.62 4.76
CA ASP A 418 21.74 16.12 6.14
C ASP A 418 20.69 17.20 6.49
N ASN A 419 20.21 17.94 5.48
CA ASN A 419 19.14 18.93 5.64
C ASN A 419 17.75 18.39 5.26
N ASP A 420 17.64 17.11 4.88
CA ASP A 420 16.35 16.50 4.54
C ASP A 420 15.51 16.28 5.81
N ILE A 421 14.22 16.52 5.69
CA ILE A 421 13.25 16.22 6.75
C ILE A 421 12.88 14.73 6.66
N LYS A 422 13.81 13.84 7.04
CA LYS A 422 13.64 12.38 6.91
C LYS A 422 12.36 11.87 7.61
N ASP A 423 11.94 12.51 8.70
CA ASP A 423 10.70 12.21 9.43
C ASP A 423 9.41 12.49 8.61
N ALA A 424 9.50 13.24 7.52
CA ALA A 424 8.36 13.43 6.60
C ALA A 424 8.02 12.15 5.82
N MET A 425 8.98 11.22 5.69
CA MET A 425 8.80 9.95 5.02
C MET A 425 8.40 8.86 6.02
N GLN A 426 7.12 8.46 6.00
CA GLN A 426 6.57 7.43 6.87
C GLN A 426 5.78 6.38 6.07
N PRO A 427 6.43 5.58 5.21
CA PRO A 427 5.74 4.62 4.34
C PRO A 427 5.03 3.51 5.13
N PHE A 428 5.47 3.25 6.36
CA PHE A 428 4.85 2.30 7.29
C PHE A 428 3.92 2.96 8.31
N SER A 429 3.62 4.27 8.14
CA SER A 429 2.86 5.08 9.07
C SER A 429 3.51 5.16 10.47
N VAL A 430 2.88 5.88 11.39
CA VAL A 430 3.32 6.05 12.78
C VAL A 430 2.18 5.81 13.76
N GLY A 431 2.50 5.67 15.04
CA GLY A 431 1.54 5.57 16.13
C GLY A 431 0.88 4.19 16.27
N PRO A 432 -0.28 4.11 16.95
CA PRO A 432 -0.89 2.84 17.33
C PRO A 432 -1.27 1.96 16.15
N ARG A 433 -1.53 2.57 14.98
CA ARG A 433 -1.92 1.88 13.75
C ARG A 433 -0.81 1.80 12.68
N ALA A 434 0.46 2.03 13.10
CA ALA A 434 1.62 1.78 12.26
C ALA A 434 1.68 0.33 11.80
N CYS A 435 2.28 0.12 10.63
CA CYS A 435 2.47 -1.21 10.03
C CYS A 435 3.30 -2.12 10.97
N PRO A 436 2.79 -3.28 11.37
CA PRO A 436 3.54 -4.23 12.18
C PRO A 436 4.63 -4.95 11.37
N GLY A 437 4.47 -5.08 10.05
CA GLY A 437 5.38 -5.80 9.16
C GLY A 437 6.60 -5.01 8.67
N LYS A 438 6.87 -3.81 9.22
CA LYS A 438 7.99 -2.96 8.75
C LYS A 438 9.33 -3.70 8.69
N MET A 439 9.71 -4.38 9.77
CA MET A 439 11.01 -5.08 9.83
C MET A 439 11.04 -6.27 8.89
N LEU A 440 9.96 -7.03 8.84
CA LEU A 440 9.83 -8.20 7.97
C LEU A 440 9.88 -7.79 6.49
N ALA A 441 9.16 -6.74 6.09
CA ALA A 441 9.18 -6.25 4.70
C ALA A 441 10.57 -5.80 4.25
N PHE A 442 11.36 -5.18 5.13
CA PHE A 442 12.77 -4.86 4.82
C PHE A 442 13.63 -6.12 4.71
N ALA A 443 13.43 -7.11 5.59
CA ALA A 443 14.20 -8.35 5.57
C ALA A 443 13.89 -9.18 4.31
N GLU A 444 12.60 -9.35 3.97
CA GLU A 444 12.15 -10.04 2.76
C GLU A 444 12.69 -9.35 1.50
N ALA A 445 12.51 -8.03 1.39
CA ALA A 445 12.98 -7.28 0.24
C ALA A 445 14.51 -7.32 0.11
N SER A 446 15.24 -7.25 1.23
CA SER A 446 16.70 -7.37 1.24
C SER A 446 17.15 -8.73 0.76
N LEU A 447 16.54 -9.81 1.24
CA LEU A 447 16.90 -11.19 0.85
C LEU A 447 16.66 -11.42 -0.64
N ILE A 448 15.46 -11.12 -1.13
CA ILE A 448 15.09 -11.37 -2.53
C ILE A 448 15.98 -10.54 -3.46
N LEU A 449 16.17 -9.25 -3.16
CA LEU A 449 16.98 -8.36 -3.98
C LEU A 449 18.46 -8.77 -3.98
N ALA A 450 19.03 -9.09 -2.81
CA ALA A 450 20.42 -9.51 -2.70
C ALA A 450 20.69 -10.82 -3.44
N ARG A 451 19.79 -11.81 -3.33
CA ARG A 451 19.89 -13.09 -4.04
C ARG A 451 19.80 -12.89 -5.56
N LEU A 452 18.93 -11.98 -6.03
CA LEU A 452 18.82 -11.66 -7.46
C LEU A 452 20.10 -11.00 -7.99
N ILE A 453 20.63 -9.99 -7.28
CA ILE A 453 21.87 -9.28 -7.67
C ILE A 453 23.09 -10.19 -7.56
N TRP A 454 23.12 -11.11 -6.62
CA TRP A 454 24.20 -12.08 -6.49
C TRP A 454 24.22 -13.07 -7.66
N ALA A 455 23.03 -13.51 -8.10
CA ALA A 455 22.89 -14.53 -9.13
C ALA A 455 22.94 -14.01 -10.58
N PHE A 456 22.67 -12.73 -10.82
CA PHE A 456 22.55 -12.19 -12.18
C PHE A 456 23.15 -10.79 -12.32
N ASP A 457 23.67 -10.51 -13.52
CA ASP A 457 23.80 -9.14 -14.02
C ASP A 457 22.46 -8.72 -14.64
N LEU A 458 21.97 -7.54 -14.24
CA LEU A 458 20.64 -7.05 -14.58
C LEU A 458 20.73 -5.85 -15.52
N GLU A 459 19.88 -5.81 -16.54
CA GLU A 459 19.83 -4.70 -17.49
C GLU A 459 18.36 -4.31 -17.73
N LEU A 460 18.03 -3.01 -17.58
CA LEU A 460 16.69 -2.51 -17.85
C LEU A 460 16.39 -2.53 -19.35
N SER A 461 15.25 -3.10 -19.74
CA SER A 461 14.80 -3.02 -21.13
C SER A 461 14.51 -1.57 -21.52
N PRO A 462 14.96 -1.10 -22.71
CA PRO A 462 14.75 0.29 -23.15
C PRO A 462 13.27 0.74 -23.15
N GLN A 463 12.35 -0.18 -23.41
CA GLN A 463 10.91 0.10 -23.38
C GLN A 463 10.37 0.40 -21.99
N CYS A 464 11.10 0.05 -20.92
CA CYS A 464 10.76 0.34 -19.54
C CYS A 464 11.41 1.61 -19.00
N SER A 465 12.02 2.46 -19.84
CA SER A 465 12.71 3.68 -19.42
C SER A 465 11.87 4.63 -18.55
N ASN A 466 10.55 4.65 -18.71
CA ASN A 466 9.59 5.46 -17.96
C ASN A 466 8.60 4.61 -17.13
N TRP A 467 9.01 3.40 -16.74
CA TRP A 467 8.13 2.44 -16.06
C TRP A 467 7.46 2.99 -14.80
N ALA A 468 8.12 3.85 -14.03
CA ALA A 468 7.55 4.44 -12.83
C ALA A 468 6.42 5.47 -13.10
N ASP A 469 6.20 5.88 -14.38
CA ASP A 469 5.10 6.77 -14.76
C ASP A 469 3.79 6.00 -14.89
N GLN A 470 3.19 5.63 -13.77
CA GLN A 470 2.03 4.73 -13.71
C GLN A 470 0.82 5.40 -13.08
N ARG A 471 -0.31 4.73 -13.22
CA ARG A 471 -1.55 5.08 -12.51
C ARG A 471 -1.51 4.52 -11.10
N ALA A 472 -2.11 5.25 -10.16
CA ALA A 472 -2.30 4.76 -8.80
C ALA A 472 -3.75 4.97 -8.36
N TYR A 473 -4.31 3.94 -7.80
CA TYR A 473 -5.64 3.99 -7.19
C TYR A 473 -5.49 4.03 -5.67
N ILE A 474 -5.40 2.89 -4.99
CA ILE A 474 -4.92 2.81 -3.59
C ILE A 474 -3.44 2.44 -3.61
N ILE A 475 -3.10 1.49 -4.46
CA ILE A 475 -1.77 1.02 -4.83
C ILE A 475 -1.52 1.33 -6.31
N TRP A 476 -0.32 1.06 -6.79
CA TRP A 476 0.04 1.23 -8.19
C TRP A 476 -0.66 0.21 -9.09
N ASP A 477 -1.07 0.65 -10.27
CA ASP A 477 -1.50 -0.20 -11.39
C ASP A 477 -0.24 -0.51 -12.23
N LYS A 478 0.56 -1.45 -11.73
CA LYS A 478 1.88 -1.75 -12.29
C LYS A 478 1.76 -2.41 -13.67
N GLY A 479 2.48 -1.85 -14.63
CA GLY A 479 2.76 -2.53 -15.89
C GLY A 479 4.00 -3.42 -15.79
N PRO A 480 4.30 -4.19 -16.84
CA PRO A 480 5.46 -5.07 -16.88
C PRO A 480 6.77 -4.29 -16.72
N LEU A 481 7.64 -4.77 -15.82
CA LEU A 481 9.02 -4.30 -15.69
C LEU A 481 9.96 -5.30 -16.35
N LEU A 482 10.20 -5.10 -17.63
CA LEU A 482 11.05 -5.98 -18.40
C LEU A 482 12.53 -5.71 -18.12
N ILE A 483 13.20 -6.72 -17.63
CA ILE A 483 14.65 -6.72 -17.40
C ILE A 483 15.30 -7.87 -18.16
N LYS A 484 16.53 -7.67 -18.59
CA LYS A 484 17.36 -8.71 -19.19
C LYS A 484 18.29 -9.26 -18.12
N LEU A 485 18.29 -10.58 -17.99
CA LEU A 485 19.16 -11.32 -17.08
C LEU A 485 20.38 -11.85 -17.83
N LYS A 486 21.56 -11.78 -17.20
CA LYS A 486 22.80 -12.37 -17.69
C LYS A 486 23.48 -13.14 -16.55
N ALA A 487 24.26 -14.15 -16.89
CA ALA A 487 25.14 -14.77 -15.91
C ALA A 487 26.08 -13.70 -15.32
N PRO A 488 26.46 -13.78 -14.05
CA PRO A 488 27.37 -12.83 -13.43
C PRO A 488 28.71 -12.81 -14.17
N SER A 489 29.25 -11.61 -14.45
CA SER A 489 30.54 -11.40 -15.09
C SER A 489 31.69 -11.54 -14.10
#